data_a57ba1bc5ec42a404ae71e36d35ec516
#
_entry.id   a57ba1bc5ec42a404ae71e36d35ec516
#
_cell.length_a   1.000
_cell.length_b   1.000
_cell.length_c   1.000
_cell.angle_alpha   90.00
_cell.angle_beta   90.00
_cell.angle_gamma   90.00
#
_symmetry.space_group_name_H-M   'P 1'
#
loop_
_entity.id
_entity.type
_entity.pdbx_description
1 polymer ?
#
loop_
_entity_poly.entity_id
_entity_poly.type
_entity_poly.pdbx_seq_one_letter_code
_entity_poly.pdbx_strand_id
1 'polypeptide(L)'
;MRAFRALLFVSIVVSASNSASAGNGPKGGPSFMEYEWTEIVATDFSTTERWEPRAGLQAVELHNELFVIAGRTPSPTQDNPFASIIHGDVWVSSDLGETWVELLDDAESAGLWKNRAYFEAVTKGGYIYIIGGQNFTTFIPAPPFVRPSEFFKDVWRSKDGVDWEQMTDDAEWAKLPKKTVPTDPPCGPPVTQGRAGLSAVSFKGKLWVLGGSQGDDLSINAGPDCRQVFNDVWYSRDGSEWHLATDDAPWEARAGGVALVKGGWLYFLGGEKGFTGEDDYFNDVWRTKDGMTWEEVTGPEGAGWSPRPGHKCSVVANHFVCMGGFAALDPFPPNFDTNPSDIWISKDGANWEKVSDSPWNNDPSYSDCIFATPPELPIICDHVRYDFDMLTVSGGKGGMKPSIFTFGGDREIFVPIPGNEFRIENDVWRYSPRE
;
A
#
# COMPACT_ATOMS: atom_id res chain seq x y z
N MET A 1 -22.97 -38.48 -31.74
CA MET A 1 -21.91 -39.49 -31.52
C MET A 1 -20.57 -38.86 -31.88
N ARG A 2 -19.83 -38.35 -30.95
CA ARG A 2 -18.39 -38.13 -31.04
C ARG A 2 -17.83 -38.29 -29.63
N ALA A 3 -16.83 -39.17 -29.54
CA ALA A 3 -16.28 -39.72 -28.33
C ALA A 3 -15.37 -38.70 -27.60
N PHE A 4 -15.52 -38.62 -26.30
CA PHE A 4 -14.56 -37.97 -25.39
C PHE A 4 -13.37 -38.91 -25.16
N ARG A 5 -12.18 -38.46 -25.44
CA ARG A 5 -10.94 -39.11 -25.01
C ARG A 5 -10.51 -38.48 -23.69
N ALA A 6 -10.47 -39.30 -22.66
CA ALA A 6 -9.83 -38.94 -21.39
C ALA A 6 -8.31 -39.00 -21.56
N LEU A 7 -7.60 -37.95 -21.19
CA LEU A 7 -6.14 -37.95 -21.00
C LEU A 7 -5.85 -38.19 -19.51
N LEU A 8 -5.15 -39.27 -19.26
CA LEU A 8 -4.56 -39.61 -17.97
C LEU A 8 -3.26 -38.82 -17.78
N PHE A 9 -3.16 -37.97 -16.77
CA PHE A 9 -1.89 -37.40 -16.35
C PHE A 9 -1.29 -38.22 -15.21
N VAL A 10 -0.11 -38.78 -15.48
CA VAL A 10 0.72 -39.45 -14.49
C VAL A 10 1.60 -38.44 -13.81
N SER A 11 1.39 -38.26 -12.51
CA SER A 11 2.25 -37.38 -11.68
C SER A 11 3.52 -38.16 -11.30
N ILE A 12 4.66 -37.65 -11.73
CA ILE A 12 5.97 -38.12 -11.27
C ILE A 12 6.39 -37.22 -10.09
N VAL A 13 6.42 -37.81 -8.89
CA VAL A 13 7.00 -37.17 -7.70
C VAL A 13 8.51 -37.39 -7.76
N VAL A 14 9.28 -36.33 -7.93
CA VAL A 14 10.73 -36.35 -7.75
C VAL A 14 11.05 -35.73 -6.39
N SER A 15 11.40 -36.57 -5.44
CA SER A 15 11.96 -36.15 -4.15
C SER A 15 13.46 -35.86 -4.32
N ALA A 16 13.86 -34.60 -4.26
CA ALA A 16 15.26 -34.21 -4.17
C ALA A 16 15.59 -33.88 -2.71
N SER A 17 16.35 -34.75 -2.07
CA SER A 17 16.99 -34.49 -0.78
C SER A 17 18.28 -33.72 -1.02
N ASN A 18 18.32 -32.44 -0.66
CA ASN A 18 19.55 -31.67 -0.60
C ASN A 18 20.02 -31.53 0.86
N SER A 19 21.07 -32.26 1.18
CA SER A 19 21.87 -32.07 2.38
C SER A 19 22.81 -30.87 2.18
N ALA A 20 22.52 -29.73 2.81
CA ALA A 20 23.43 -28.59 2.84
C ALA A 20 24.39 -28.72 4.03
N SER A 21 25.68 -28.65 3.76
CA SER A 21 26.77 -28.62 4.76
C SER A 21 26.80 -27.29 5.46
N ALA A 22 26.81 -27.29 6.79
CA ALA A 22 26.96 -26.11 7.62
C ALA A 22 28.38 -25.51 7.50
N GLY A 23 28.46 -24.32 6.91
CA GLY A 23 29.66 -23.48 6.96
C GLY A 23 29.54 -22.48 8.11
N ASN A 24 30.54 -22.44 9.00
CA ASN A 24 30.66 -21.47 10.09
C ASN A 24 30.90 -20.06 9.53
N GLY A 25 29.84 -19.25 9.40
CA GLY A 25 29.92 -17.80 9.17
C GLY A 25 29.78 -17.02 10.48
N PRO A 26 30.16 -15.73 10.55
CA PRO A 26 30.12 -14.94 11.77
C PRO A 26 28.71 -14.81 12.32
N LYS A 27 28.57 -14.76 13.65
CA LYS A 27 27.32 -14.69 14.39
C LYS A 27 26.45 -13.52 13.88
N GLY A 28 25.55 -13.81 12.94
CA GLY A 28 24.50 -12.92 12.48
C GLY A 28 23.40 -12.81 13.53
N GLY A 29 22.63 -11.71 13.49
CA GLY A 29 21.38 -11.59 14.24
C GLY A 29 20.41 -12.74 13.91
N PRO A 30 19.28 -12.82 14.61
CA PRO A 30 18.31 -13.91 14.43
C PRO A 30 17.93 -14.08 12.95
N SER A 31 17.86 -15.33 12.52
CA SER A 31 17.35 -15.67 11.19
C SER A 31 15.89 -15.23 11.08
N PHE A 32 15.44 -14.76 9.91
CA PHE A 32 14.03 -14.46 9.68
C PHE A 32 13.09 -15.66 9.87
N MET A 33 13.63 -16.87 9.84
CA MET A 33 12.93 -18.09 10.23
C MET A 33 12.53 -18.14 11.72
N GLU A 34 13.07 -17.19 12.52
CA GLU A 34 12.77 -17.04 13.95
C GLU A 34 11.84 -15.85 14.23
N TYR A 35 11.25 -15.23 13.21
CA TYR A 35 10.23 -14.21 13.38
C TYR A 35 8.84 -14.86 13.48
N GLU A 36 8.00 -14.25 14.30
CA GLU A 36 6.61 -14.68 14.46
C GLU A 36 5.66 -13.50 14.52
N TRP A 37 4.41 -13.77 14.20
CA TRP A 37 3.34 -12.82 14.27
C TRP A 37 2.66 -12.85 15.64
N THR A 38 2.32 -11.68 16.13
CA THR A 38 1.48 -11.48 17.31
C THR A 38 0.38 -10.51 16.93
N GLU A 39 -0.87 -10.90 17.08
CA GLU A 39 -1.99 -9.98 17.02
C GLU A 39 -1.99 -9.12 18.28
N ILE A 40 -1.87 -7.81 18.10
CA ILE A 40 -1.87 -6.85 19.21
C ILE A 40 -3.30 -6.48 19.56
N VAL A 41 -4.09 -6.12 18.54
CA VAL A 41 -5.53 -5.93 18.66
C VAL A 41 -6.22 -6.51 17.43
N ALA A 42 -7.30 -7.24 17.66
CA ALA A 42 -8.13 -7.81 16.60
C ALA A 42 -9.06 -6.76 16.01
N THR A 43 -9.56 -6.99 14.79
CA THR A 43 -10.58 -6.13 14.18
C THR A 43 -11.84 -6.08 15.04
N ASP A 44 -12.35 -4.88 15.26
CA ASP A 44 -13.61 -4.62 15.96
C ASP A 44 -14.39 -3.49 15.28
N PHE A 45 -15.47 -3.85 14.62
CA PHE A 45 -16.36 -2.93 13.90
C PHE A 45 -17.24 -2.07 14.81
N SER A 46 -17.26 -2.35 16.10
CA SER A 46 -18.11 -1.67 17.08
C SER A 46 -17.34 -0.75 18.03
N THR A 47 -16.03 -0.78 17.95
CA THR A 47 -15.18 -0.03 18.89
C THR A 47 -15.25 1.47 18.66
N THR A 48 -15.20 2.20 19.75
CA THR A 48 -14.94 3.66 19.77
C THR A 48 -13.64 3.98 20.52
N GLU A 49 -12.88 2.94 20.88
CA GLU A 49 -11.62 3.09 21.63
C GLU A 49 -10.41 3.22 20.71
N ARG A 50 -10.61 3.08 19.42
CA ARG A 50 -9.62 3.30 18.36
C ARG A 50 -10.31 3.62 17.04
N TRP A 51 -9.53 3.94 16.04
CA TRP A 51 -9.96 4.24 14.68
C TRP A 51 -10.85 3.13 14.06
N GLU A 52 -11.83 3.55 13.25
CA GLU A 52 -12.73 2.63 12.54
C GLU A 52 -11.95 1.79 11.50
N PRO A 53 -12.43 0.57 11.16
CA PRO A 53 -11.85 -0.23 10.08
C PRO A 53 -11.71 0.55 8.78
N ARG A 54 -10.51 0.55 8.19
CA ARG A 54 -10.21 1.40 7.03
C ARG A 54 -9.01 0.95 6.21
N ALA A 55 -8.95 1.44 4.97
CA ALA A 55 -7.86 1.28 4.03
C ALA A 55 -7.30 2.64 3.58
N GLY A 56 -6.16 2.64 2.90
CA GLY A 56 -5.53 3.87 2.42
C GLY A 56 -5.16 4.84 3.54
N LEU A 57 -5.06 4.33 4.76
CA LEU A 57 -4.55 5.01 5.94
C LEU A 57 -3.03 5.11 5.89
N GLN A 58 -2.46 5.92 6.77
CA GLN A 58 -1.02 5.94 6.99
C GLN A 58 -0.69 5.78 8.47
N ALA A 59 0.38 5.04 8.75
CA ALA A 59 0.92 4.88 10.10
C ALA A 59 2.38 5.33 10.14
N VAL A 60 2.76 6.01 11.21
CA VAL A 60 4.15 6.46 11.43
C VAL A 60 4.57 6.29 12.88
N GLU A 61 5.88 6.15 13.10
CA GLU A 61 6.48 6.24 14.42
C GLU A 61 7.10 7.63 14.61
N LEU A 62 6.72 8.32 15.68
CA LEU A 62 7.35 9.56 16.12
C LEU A 62 7.53 9.54 17.63
N HIS A 63 8.74 9.83 18.13
CA HIS A 63 9.06 9.91 19.57
C HIS A 63 8.72 8.62 20.37
N ASN A 64 8.84 7.46 19.75
CA ASN A 64 8.42 6.12 20.26
C ASN A 64 6.91 5.98 20.47
N GLU A 65 6.10 6.73 19.77
CA GLU A 65 4.66 6.60 19.71
C GLU A 65 4.24 6.24 18.29
N LEU A 66 3.20 5.42 18.17
CA LEU A 66 2.63 5.04 16.89
C LEU A 66 1.44 5.95 16.59
N PHE A 67 1.38 6.46 15.38
CA PHE A 67 0.27 7.27 14.90
C PHE A 67 -0.44 6.53 13.77
N VAL A 68 -1.77 6.58 13.78
CA VAL A 68 -2.63 6.18 12.65
C VAL A 68 -3.38 7.43 12.20
N ILE A 69 -3.36 7.70 10.90
CA ILE A 69 -3.82 8.95 10.32
C ILE A 69 -4.75 8.67 9.15
N ALA A 70 -5.94 9.26 9.18
CA ALA A 70 -6.88 9.34 8.06
C ALA A 70 -7.18 7.99 7.37
N GLY A 71 -7.52 7.99 6.10
CA GLY A 71 -7.90 6.80 5.33
C GLY A 71 -9.36 6.80 4.91
N ARG A 72 -9.85 5.68 4.41
CA ARG A 72 -11.24 5.50 3.97
C ARG A 72 -11.90 4.27 4.59
N THR A 73 -13.17 4.37 4.89
CA THR A 73 -14.04 3.25 5.22
C THR A 73 -15.12 3.13 4.14
N PRO A 74 -15.26 1.99 3.46
CA PRO A 74 -16.40 1.75 2.58
C PRO A 74 -17.72 1.93 3.34
N SER A 75 -18.63 2.70 2.79
CA SER A 75 -19.94 2.97 3.38
C SER A 75 -21.01 2.92 2.30
N PRO A 76 -21.24 1.73 1.69
CA PRO A 76 -22.18 1.59 0.60
C PRO A 76 -23.60 1.85 1.04
N THR A 77 -24.34 2.54 0.20
CA THR A 77 -25.75 2.75 0.35
C THR A 77 -26.50 2.10 -0.81
N GLN A 78 -27.82 1.90 -0.66
CA GLN A 78 -28.64 1.37 -1.75
C GLN A 78 -28.54 2.23 -3.02
N ASP A 79 -28.35 3.54 -2.87
CA ASP A 79 -28.25 4.50 -3.96
C ASP A 79 -26.81 4.71 -4.46
N ASN A 80 -25.82 4.36 -3.65
CA ASN A 80 -24.40 4.49 -3.97
C ASN A 80 -23.59 3.31 -3.39
N PRO A 81 -23.41 2.23 -4.16
CA PRO A 81 -22.66 1.07 -3.70
C PRO A 81 -21.14 1.32 -3.57
N PHE A 82 -20.65 2.44 -4.05
CA PHE A 82 -19.21 2.81 -3.98
C PHE A 82 -18.95 3.97 -2.99
N ALA A 83 -19.92 4.29 -2.14
CA ALA A 83 -19.72 5.34 -1.15
C ALA A 83 -18.61 4.94 -0.16
N SER A 84 -17.86 5.95 0.25
CA SER A 84 -16.83 5.81 1.30
C SER A 84 -16.92 7.00 2.24
N ILE A 85 -16.64 6.76 3.50
CA ILE A 85 -16.33 7.81 4.47
C ILE A 85 -14.83 8.05 4.35
N ILE A 86 -14.44 9.29 4.15
CA ILE A 86 -13.04 9.68 4.12
C ILE A 86 -12.73 10.37 5.43
N HIS A 87 -11.75 9.84 6.14
CA HIS A 87 -11.39 10.28 7.48
C HIS A 87 -10.37 11.41 7.48
N GLY A 88 -10.38 12.20 8.54
CA GLY A 88 -9.42 13.25 8.82
C GLY A 88 -8.89 13.19 10.24
N ASP A 89 -9.06 12.06 10.91
CA ASP A 89 -8.69 11.82 12.29
C ASP A 89 -7.20 11.47 12.46
N VAL A 90 -6.71 11.65 13.67
CA VAL A 90 -5.37 11.24 14.08
C VAL A 90 -5.44 10.53 15.42
N TRP A 91 -4.91 9.32 15.46
CA TRP A 91 -4.85 8.48 16.65
C TRP A 91 -3.42 8.21 17.05
N VAL A 92 -3.16 8.10 18.36
CA VAL A 92 -1.83 7.79 18.90
C VAL A 92 -1.87 6.62 19.86
N SER A 93 -0.87 5.79 19.81
CA SER A 93 -0.59 4.74 20.80
C SER A 93 0.79 4.95 21.41
N SER A 94 0.83 4.96 22.73
CA SER A 94 2.08 5.03 23.49
C SER A 94 2.55 3.68 24.04
N ASP A 95 1.83 2.59 23.78
CA ASP A 95 2.05 1.24 24.29
C ASP A 95 2.20 0.17 23.19
N LEU A 96 2.69 0.58 22.00
CA LEU A 96 2.95 -0.31 20.86
C LEU A 96 1.68 -0.89 20.24
N GLY A 97 0.62 -0.12 20.20
CA GLY A 97 -0.62 -0.46 19.51
C GLY A 97 -1.66 -1.17 20.37
N GLU A 98 -1.39 -1.39 21.68
CA GLU A 98 -2.34 -2.05 22.57
C GLU A 98 -3.55 -1.15 22.86
N THR A 99 -3.31 0.14 23.12
CA THR A 99 -4.38 1.14 23.33
C THR A 99 -4.15 2.39 22.49
N TRP A 100 -5.24 3.09 22.17
CA TRP A 100 -5.22 4.23 21.27
C TRP A 100 -5.96 5.43 21.89
N VAL A 101 -5.48 6.62 21.62
CA VAL A 101 -6.09 7.87 22.01
C VAL A 101 -6.30 8.72 20.76
N GLU A 102 -7.51 9.22 20.58
CA GLU A 102 -7.82 10.16 19.53
C GLU A 102 -7.23 11.53 19.87
N LEU A 103 -6.39 12.05 18.99
CA LEU A 103 -5.79 13.38 19.12
C LEU A 103 -6.56 14.44 18.34
N LEU A 104 -7.11 14.04 17.21
CA LEU A 104 -7.84 14.90 16.29
C LEU A 104 -8.98 14.08 15.68
N ASP A 105 -10.22 14.53 15.85
CA ASP A 105 -11.42 13.87 15.35
C ASP A 105 -11.60 14.07 13.84
N ASP A 106 -11.49 15.30 13.37
CA ASP A 106 -11.66 15.66 11.95
C ASP A 106 -10.87 16.92 11.60
N ALA A 107 -9.82 16.74 10.82
CA ALA A 107 -8.91 17.82 10.44
C ALA A 107 -9.58 18.90 9.58
N GLU A 108 -10.46 18.50 8.65
CA GLU A 108 -11.17 19.44 7.78
C GLU A 108 -12.13 20.31 8.57
N SER A 109 -12.87 19.75 9.51
CA SER A 109 -13.75 20.51 10.42
C SER A 109 -12.97 21.39 11.37
N ALA A 110 -11.73 21.04 11.71
CA ALA A 110 -10.82 21.87 12.49
C ALA A 110 -10.17 23.01 11.68
N GLY A 111 -10.43 23.09 10.37
CA GLY A 111 -9.84 24.10 9.48
C GLY A 111 -8.37 23.81 9.11
N LEU A 112 -7.96 22.57 9.20
CA LEU A 112 -6.63 22.07 8.85
C LEU A 112 -6.63 21.45 7.45
N TRP A 113 -5.98 20.31 7.29
CA TRP A 113 -5.96 19.57 6.02
C TRP A 113 -7.30 18.85 5.75
N LYS A 114 -7.63 18.68 4.47
CA LYS A 114 -8.84 17.98 4.04
C LYS A 114 -8.74 16.48 4.29
N ASN A 115 -9.86 15.87 4.67
CA ASN A 115 -9.99 14.42 4.84
C ASN A 115 -9.53 13.68 3.59
N ARG A 116 -8.70 12.66 3.77
CA ARG A 116 -7.96 12.03 2.66
C ARG A 116 -7.63 10.57 2.86
N ALA A 117 -7.47 9.87 1.74
CA ALA A 117 -6.90 8.54 1.66
C ALA A 117 -5.79 8.51 0.59
N TYR A 118 -4.99 7.44 0.55
CA TYR A 118 -3.93 7.23 -0.45
C TYR A 118 -2.92 8.37 -0.54
N PHE A 119 -2.68 9.02 0.59
CA PHE A 119 -1.61 10.01 0.80
C PHE A 119 -0.38 9.30 1.36
N GLU A 120 0.70 10.02 1.57
CA GLU A 120 1.85 9.51 2.31
C GLU A 120 2.12 10.31 3.57
N ALA A 121 2.44 9.59 4.65
CA ALA A 121 2.93 10.16 5.89
C ALA A 121 4.39 9.78 6.12
N VAL A 122 5.23 10.76 6.41
CA VAL A 122 6.69 10.58 6.58
C VAL A 122 7.18 11.29 7.81
N THR A 123 7.96 10.60 8.64
CA THR A 123 8.64 11.27 9.77
C THR A 123 10.02 11.79 9.36
N LYS A 124 10.28 13.05 9.71
CA LYS A 124 11.58 13.68 9.48
C LYS A 124 11.82 14.83 10.44
N GLY A 125 12.98 14.79 11.10
CA GLY A 125 13.42 15.90 11.96
C GLY A 125 12.51 16.20 13.14
N GLY A 126 11.83 15.20 13.70
CA GLY A 126 10.87 15.34 14.79
C GLY A 126 9.51 15.85 14.37
N TYR A 127 9.14 15.68 13.10
CA TYR A 127 7.83 16.02 12.54
C TYR A 127 7.25 14.83 11.78
N ILE A 128 5.94 14.69 11.80
CA ILE A 128 5.13 13.96 10.84
C ILE A 128 4.83 14.91 9.68
N TYR A 129 4.97 14.47 8.45
CA TYR A 129 4.54 15.17 7.25
C TYR A 129 3.42 14.40 6.57
N ILE A 130 2.37 15.10 6.11
CA ILE A 130 1.29 14.58 5.26
C ILE A 130 1.48 15.16 3.87
N ILE A 131 1.47 14.32 2.83
CA ILE A 131 1.81 14.67 1.45
C ILE A 131 0.77 14.11 0.49
N GLY A 132 0.06 14.94 -0.25
CA GLY A 132 -0.87 14.53 -1.30
C GLY A 132 -2.07 13.73 -0.82
N GLY A 133 -2.52 12.77 -1.64
CA GLY A 133 -3.70 11.96 -1.40
C GLY A 133 -4.92 12.41 -2.20
N GLN A 134 -6.04 11.79 -1.93
CA GLN A 134 -7.31 12.09 -2.59
C GLN A 134 -8.50 12.00 -1.63
N ASN A 135 -9.59 12.67 -2.01
CA ASN A 135 -10.91 12.54 -1.43
C ASN A 135 -11.92 12.25 -2.54
N PHE A 136 -12.74 11.20 -2.39
CA PHE A 136 -13.76 10.79 -3.37
C PHE A 136 -15.13 10.68 -2.74
N THR A 137 -15.67 11.80 -2.32
CA THR A 137 -16.94 11.87 -1.59
C THR A 137 -18.19 11.79 -2.46
N THR A 138 -18.07 11.95 -3.78
CA THR A 138 -19.25 12.07 -4.62
C THR A 138 -19.31 11.03 -5.73
N PHE A 139 -20.41 10.28 -5.78
CA PHE A 139 -20.78 9.43 -6.90
C PHE A 139 -21.79 10.17 -7.78
N ILE A 140 -21.56 10.20 -9.09
CA ILE A 140 -22.55 10.68 -10.05
C ILE A 140 -23.29 9.45 -10.62
N PRO A 141 -24.59 9.25 -10.32
CA PRO A 141 -25.32 8.04 -10.70
C PRO A 141 -25.72 8.00 -12.19
N ALA A 142 -25.07 8.77 -13.05
CA ALA A 142 -25.36 8.82 -14.48
C ALA A 142 -24.08 8.77 -15.31
N PRO A 143 -24.10 8.15 -16.51
CA PRO A 143 -22.96 8.19 -17.41
C PRO A 143 -22.54 9.63 -17.74
N PRO A 144 -21.23 9.90 -17.78
CA PRO A 144 -20.12 8.97 -17.56
C PRO A 144 -19.81 8.79 -16.08
N PHE A 145 -20.32 7.91 -15.34
CA PHE A 145 -20.15 7.56 -13.92
C PHE A 145 -18.83 8.03 -13.23
N VAL A 146 -18.33 9.19 -13.61
CA VAL A 146 -17.08 9.76 -13.14
C VAL A 146 -17.30 10.27 -11.73
N ARG A 147 -16.58 9.72 -10.78
CA ARG A 147 -16.44 10.32 -9.46
C ARG A 147 -15.60 11.57 -9.60
N PRO A 148 -16.05 12.74 -9.19
CA PRO A 148 -15.16 13.86 -9.01
C PRO A 148 -14.32 13.60 -7.75
N SER A 149 -13.15 12.99 -7.91
CA SER A 149 -12.16 12.97 -6.85
C SER A 149 -11.42 14.30 -6.79
N GLU A 150 -11.18 14.75 -5.60
CA GLU A 150 -10.25 15.83 -5.34
C GLU A 150 -8.89 15.24 -5.01
N PHE A 151 -7.88 15.56 -5.81
CA PHE A 151 -6.49 15.19 -5.55
C PHE A 151 -5.78 16.34 -4.84
N PHE A 152 -4.97 16.00 -3.86
CA PHE A 152 -4.29 17.00 -3.04
C PHE A 152 -2.87 17.26 -3.52
N LYS A 153 -2.45 18.50 -3.36
CA LYS A 153 -1.16 19.03 -3.74
C LYS A 153 -0.46 19.77 -2.59
N ASP A 154 -1.08 19.70 -1.43
CA ASP A 154 -0.63 20.32 -0.21
C ASP A 154 0.32 19.42 0.57
N VAL A 155 1.10 20.07 1.42
CA VAL A 155 1.96 19.40 2.39
C VAL A 155 1.75 20.04 3.75
N TRP A 156 1.54 19.22 4.75
CA TRP A 156 1.36 19.64 6.14
C TRP A 156 2.37 18.94 7.04
N ARG A 157 2.68 19.52 8.18
CA ARG A 157 3.50 18.89 9.20
C ARG A 157 2.99 19.12 10.61
N SER A 158 3.28 18.19 11.51
CA SER A 158 2.99 18.27 12.93
C SER A 158 4.11 17.66 13.76
N LYS A 159 4.28 18.12 15.00
CA LYS A 159 5.18 17.53 15.99
C LYS A 159 4.49 16.51 16.92
N ASP A 160 3.19 16.59 17.00
CA ASP A 160 2.40 15.92 18.04
C ASP A 160 1.10 15.30 17.52
N GLY A 161 0.77 15.48 16.22
CA GLY A 161 -0.46 15.02 15.61
C GLY A 161 -1.68 15.92 15.87
N VAL A 162 -1.54 16.97 16.65
CA VAL A 162 -2.63 17.91 17.03
C VAL A 162 -2.47 19.25 16.31
N ASP A 163 -1.31 19.87 16.48
CA ASP A 163 -0.98 21.18 15.89
C ASP A 163 -0.33 20.96 14.53
N TRP A 164 -1.03 21.35 13.46
CA TRP A 164 -0.58 21.18 12.08
C TRP A 164 -0.24 22.52 11.42
N GLU A 165 0.88 22.56 10.74
CA GLU A 165 1.38 23.68 9.96
C GLU A 165 1.35 23.32 8.47
N GLN A 166 0.70 24.14 7.64
CA GLN A 166 0.74 24.01 6.20
C GLN A 166 2.08 24.47 5.66
N MET A 167 2.82 23.57 5.03
CA MET A 167 4.11 23.89 4.44
C MET A 167 3.98 24.48 3.06
N THR A 168 3.04 23.99 2.26
CA THR A 168 2.63 24.55 0.97
C THR A 168 1.22 24.08 0.63
N ASP A 169 0.49 24.87 -0.11
CA ASP A 169 -0.82 24.55 -0.71
C ASP A 169 -0.73 24.23 -2.20
N ASP A 170 0.45 24.35 -2.81
CA ASP A 170 0.67 24.20 -4.25
C ASP A 170 2.07 23.63 -4.57
N ALA A 171 2.35 22.42 -4.10
CA ALA A 171 3.63 21.77 -4.35
C ALA A 171 3.88 21.53 -5.85
N GLU A 172 5.12 21.76 -6.30
CA GLU A 172 5.51 21.68 -7.71
C GLU A 172 5.34 20.29 -8.30
N TRP A 173 5.53 19.24 -7.51
CA TRP A 173 5.33 17.85 -7.94
C TRP A 173 3.88 17.52 -8.31
N ALA A 174 2.92 18.31 -7.86
CA ALA A 174 1.50 18.09 -8.12
C ALA A 174 1.01 18.67 -9.45
N LYS A 175 1.85 19.46 -10.13
CA LYS A 175 1.46 20.09 -11.39
C LYS A 175 1.32 19.04 -12.48
N LEU A 176 0.39 19.28 -13.40
CA LEU A 176 0.13 18.36 -14.52
C LEU A 176 1.41 18.20 -15.35
N PRO A 177 1.76 16.97 -15.74
CA PRO A 177 2.85 16.76 -16.66
C PRO A 177 2.52 17.28 -18.04
N LYS A 178 3.52 17.27 -18.90
CA LYS A 178 3.44 17.74 -20.30
C LYS A 178 2.53 16.89 -21.20
N LYS A 179 2.10 15.69 -20.74
CA LYS A 179 1.22 14.79 -21.49
C LYS A 179 -0.24 15.17 -21.22
N THR A 180 -0.97 15.52 -22.27
CA THR A 180 -2.41 15.79 -22.18
C THR A 180 -3.17 14.47 -22.07
N VAL A 181 -3.93 14.29 -21.00
CA VAL A 181 -4.90 13.19 -20.88
C VAL A 181 -6.13 13.55 -21.69
N PRO A 182 -6.69 12.65 -22.53
CA PRO A 182 -7.93 12.90 -23.19
C PRO A 182 -9.05 13.25 -22.21
N THR A 183 -9.87 14.24 -22.55
CA THR A 183 -11.02 14.65 -21.73
C THR A 183 -12.34 14.16 -22.32
N ASP A 184 -12.29 13.53 -23.49
CA ASP A 184 -13.46 12.96 -24.16
C ASP A 184 -13.77 11.55 -23.63
N PRO A 185 -15.00 11.09 -23.68
CA PRO A 185 -15.32 9.72 -23.33
C PRO A 185 -14.40 8.70 -24.04
N PRO A 186 -13.89 7.68 -23.30
CA PRO A 186 -14.31 7.23 -21.98
C PRO A 186 -13.65 7.93 -20.78
N CYS A 187 -12.69 8.84 -20.96
CA CYS A 187 -11.83 9.35 -19.88
C CYS A 187 -12.49 10.35 -18.92
N GLY A 188 -13.59 10.98 -19.32
CA GLY A 188 -14.29 11.93 -18.43
C GLY A 188 -13.64 13.31 -18.30
N PRO A 189 -14.09 14.15 -17.36
CA PRO A 189 -13.59 15.51 -17.19
C PRO A 189 -12.13 15.52 -16.72
N PRO A 190 -11.40 16.63 -16.97
CA PRO A 190 -10.02 16.75 -16.52
C PRO A 190 -9.96 16.70 -14.99
N VAL A 191 -8.99 15.95 -14.50
CA VAL A 191 -8.71 15.82 -13.07
C VAL A 191 -8.07 17.12 -12.55
N THR A 192 -8.36 17.46 -11.32
CA THR A 192 -7.69 18.58 -10.63
C THR A 192 -6.22 18.27 -10.40
N GLN A 193 -5.40 19.30 -10.23
CA GLN A 193 -3.99 19.14 -9.82
C GLN A 193 -3.91 18.45 -8.47
N GLY A 194 -2.90 17.61 -8.28
CA GLY A 194 -2.67 16.82 -7.07
C GLY A 194 -2.27 15.41 -7.42
N ARG A 195 -1.86 14.61 -6.44
CA ARG A 195 -1.51 13.19 -6.64
C ARG A 195 -1.94 12.35 -5.46
N ALA A 196 -2.38 11.12 -5.77
CA ALA A 196 -2.59 10.04 -4.83
C ALA A 196 -1.73 8.84 -5.22
N GLY A 197 -1.54 7.90 -4.28
CA GLY A 197 -0.70 6.72 -4.50
C GLY A 197 0.75 7.07 -4.87
N LEU A 198 1.19 8.29 -4.56
CA LEU A 198 2.60 8.65 -4.60
C LEU A 198 3.35 7.94 -3.48
N SER A 199 4.66 7.77 -3.62
CA SER A 199 5.49 7.32 -2.50
C SER A 199 6.31 8.46 -1.96
N ALA A 200 6.43 8.55 -0.63
CA ALA A 200 7.31 9.51 -0.01
C ALA A 200 8.21 8.89 1.06
N VAL A 201 9.40 9.45 1.23
CA VAL A 201 10.38 8.93 2.19
C VAL A 201 11.36 10.01 2.63
N SER A 202 11.89 9.86 3.85
CA SER A 202 12.99 10.68 4.34
C SER A 202 14.34 10.06 3.97
N PHE A 203 15.11 10.72 3.10
CA PHE A 203 16.41 10.24 2.66
C PHE A 203 17.43 11.37 2.61
N LYS A 204 18.61 11.15 3.23
CA LYS A 204 19.71 12.13 3.29
C LYS A 204 19.27 13.52 3.75
N GLY A 205 18.40 13.56 4.77
CA GLY A 205 17.93 14.81 5.38
C GLY A 205 16.91 15.60 4.55
N LYS A 206 16.36 14.98 3.50
CA LYS A 206 15.32 15.55 2.63
C LYS A 206 14.09 14.65 2.63
N LEU A 207 12.94 15.23 2.36
CA LEU A 207 11.73 14.53 1.93
C LEU A 207 11.87 14.26 0.43
N TRP A 208 11.42 13.10 -0.01
CA TRP A 208 11.40 12.70 -1.41
C TRP A 208 10.00 12.24 -1.78
N VAL A 209 9.57 12.58 -2.99
CA VAL A 209 8.31 12.14 -3.59
C VAL A 209 8.63 11.49 -4.93
N LEU A 210 8.02 10.31 -5.16
CA LEU A 210 8.23 9.47 -6.32
C LEU A 210 6.87 9.05 -6.90
N GLY A 211 6.71 9.18 -8.21
CA GLY A 211 5.55 8.64 -8.91
C GLY A 211 4.20 9.18 -8.44
N GLY A 212 3.23 8.28 -8.34
CA GLY A 212 1.84 8.59 -8.04
C GLY A 212 0.98 8.75 -9.27
N SER A 213 -0.28 9.07 -9.07
CA SER A 213 -1.25 9.23 -10.16
C SER A 213 -2.23 10.36 -9.94
N GLN A 214 -2.82 10.77 -11.05
CA GLN A 214 -4.06 11.52 -11.13
C GLN A 214 -5.04 10.72 -11.97
N GLY A 215 -6.23 10.58 -11.49
CA GLY A 215 -7.29 9.80 -12.14
C GLY A 215 -7.98 8.89 -11.14
N ASP A 216 -9.29 8.80 -11.28
CA ASP A 216 -10.14 7.96 -10.45
C ASP A 216 -10.13 6.51 -10.90
N ASP A 217 -10.70 5.64 -10.02
CA ASP A 217 -10.94 4.23 -10.32
C ASP A 217 -11.69 4.03 -11.64
N LEU A 218 -12.57 4.93 -12.01
CA LEU A 218 -13.26 4.89 -13.29
C LEU A 218 -12.37 5.26 -14.47
N SER A 219 -11.44 6.19 -14.31
CA SER A 219 -10.42 6.48 -15.33
C SER A 219 -9.44 5.32 -15.47
N ILE A 220 -9.17 4.60 -14.39
CA ILE A 220 -8.41 3.35 -14.42
C ILE A 220 -9.13 2.31 -15.30
N ASN A 221 -10.45 2.11 -15.07
CA ASN A 221 -11.26 1.17 -15.83
C ASN A 221 -11.53 1.60 -17.28
N ALA A 222 -11.41 2.89 -17.58
CA ALA A 222 -11.58 3.42 -18.94
C ALA A 222 -10.34 3.21 -19.83
N GLY A 223 -9.26 2.73 -19.25
CA GLY A 223 -8.02 2.38 -19.93
C GLY A 223 -6.83 3.26 -19.53
N PRO A 224 -5.62 2.82 -19.85
CA PRO A 224 -4.37 3.46 -19.39
C PRO A 224 -4.18 4.89 -19.93
N ASP A 225 -4.88 5.26 -20.99
CA ASP A 225 -4.82 6.62 -21.54
C ASP A 225 -5.60 7.65 -20.72
N CYS A 226 -6.51 7.20 -19.86
CA CYS A 226 -7.39 8.05 -19.06
C CYS A 226 -6.83 8.35 -17.68
N ARG A 227 -5.84 7.60 -17.23
CA ARG A 227 -5.12 7.81 -15.98
C ARG A 227 -3.75 8.37 -16.24
N GLN A 228 -3.35 9.30 -15.41
CA GLN A 228 -2.02 9.85 -15.46
C GLN A 228 -1.19 9.29 -14.32
N VAL A 229 -0.16 8.54 -14.65
CA VAL A 229 0.86 8.06 -13.74
C VAL A 229 2.18 8.76 -14.01
N PHE A 230 3.02 8.83 -13.00
CA PHE A 230 4.24 9.62 -13.03
C PHE A 230 5.47 8.75 -12.76
N ASN A 231 6.60 9.16 -13.35
CA ASN A 231 7.92 8.61 -13.07
C ASN A 231 8.95 9.68 -12.73
N ASP A 232 8.46 10.84 -12.34
CA ASP A 232 9.30 11.93 -11.85
C ASP A 232 9.68 11.73 -10.37
N VAL A 233 10.76 12.38 -9.97
CA VAL A 233 11.27 12.33 -8.61
C VAL A 233 11.56 13.75 -8.13
N TRP A 234 11.03 14.08 -6.98
CA TRP A 234 11.13 15.39 -6.37
C TRP A 234 11.69 15.31 -4.95
N TYR A 235 12.31 16.38 -4.50
CA TYR A 235 12.76 16.48 -3.12
C TYR A 235 12.52 17.87 -2.51
N SER A 236 12.37 17.90 -1.19
CA SER A 236 12.31 19.10 -0.37
C SER A 236 13.14 18.97 0.88
N ARG A 237 13.65 20.08 1.40
CA ARG A 237 14.35 20.09 2.70
C ARG A 237 13.39 20.10 3.88
N ASP A 238 12.25 20.74 3.73
CA ASP A 238 11.30 21.04 4.82
C ASP A 238 9.83 20.86 4.46
N GLY A 239 9.52 20.51 3.19
CA GLY A 239 8.17 20.32 2.67
C GLY A 239 7.56 21.59 2.05
N SER A 240 8.22 22.77 2.12
CA SER A 240 7.69 24.02 1.59
C SER A 240 8.07 24.27 0.12
N GLU A 241 9.33 24.11 -0.20
CA GLU A 241 9.86 24.25 -1.57
C GLU A 241 10.30 22.90 -2.12
N TRP A 242 9.86 22.57 -3.32
CA TRP A 242 10.15 21.30 -3.97
C TRP A 242 11.02 21.49 -5.21
N HIS A 243 11.98 20.62 -5.36
CA HIS A 243 12.94 20.63 -6.43
C HIS A 243 12.88 19.32 -7.22
N LEU A 244 12.86 19.44 -8.53
CA LEU A 244 12.90 18.31 -9.45
C LEU A 244 14.29 17.66 -9.40
N ALA A 245 14.35 16.37 -9.10
CA ALA A 245 15.56 15.57 -9.23
C ALA A 245 15.67 14.97 -10.63
N THR A 246 14.60 14.39 -11.14
CA THR A 246 14.45 13.94 -12.52
C THR A 246 12.98 13.99 -12.92
N ASP A 247 12.71 14.37 -14.18
CA ASP A 247 11.37 14.36 -14.77
C ASP A 247 11.04 13.07 -15.52
N ASP A 248 12.01 12.16 -15.63
CA ASP A 248 11.90 10.90 -16.35
C ASP A 248 12.88 9.87 -15.75
N ALA A 249 12.50 9.26 -14.63
CA ALA A 249 13.25 8.15 -14.08
C ALA A 249 13.12 6.92 -15.01
N PRO A 250 14.11 6.00 -15.04
CA PRO A 250 14.12 4.89 -16.00
C PRO A 250 13.07 3.80 -15.72
N TRP A 251 12.43 3.82 -14.55
CA TRP A 251 11.31 2.94 -14.24
C TRP A 251 10.01 3.46 -14.87
N GLU A 252 9.11 2.53 -15.21
CA GLU A 252 7.83 2.87 -15.82
C GLU A 252 6.96 3.69 -14.86
N ALA A 253 6.28 4.73 -15.38
CA ALA A 253 5.41 5.59 -14.59
C ALA A 253 4.35 4.79 -13.84
N ARG A 254 4.19 5.05 -12.53
CA ARG A 254 3.38 4.21 -11.64
C ARG A 254 2.89 4.93 -10.39
N ALA A 255 1.82 4.37 -9.83
CA ALA A 255 1.34 4.65 -8.48
C ALA A 255 1.54 3.43 -7.57
N GLY A 256 1.33 3.57 -6.27
CA GLY A 256 1.36 2.47 -5.32
C GLY A 256 2.70 1.74 -5.21
N GLY A 257 3.78 2.29 -5.78
CA GLY A 257 5.12 1.79 -5.53
C GLY A 257 5.55 2.08 -4.10
N VAL A 258 6.52 1.35 -3.57
CA VAL A 258 7.01 1.52 -2.20
C VAL A 258 8.42 2.10 -2.20
N ALA A 259 8.59 3.28 -1.57
CA ALA A 259 9.90 3.89 -1.40
C ALA A 259 10.51 3.54 -0.02
N LEU A 260 11.74 3.02 -0.01
CA LEU A 260 12.44 2.58 1.21
C LEU A 260 13.89 3.06 1.24
N VAL A 261 14.42 3.23 2.44
CA VAL A 261 15.84 3.56 2.63
C VAL A 261 16.56 2.40 3.31
N LYS A 262 17.62 1.94 2.67
CA LYS A 262 18.49 0.88 3.23
C LYS A 262 19.94 1.05 2.81
N GLY A 263 20.86 0.98 3.78
CA GLY A 263 22.30 1.01 3.50
C GLY A 263 22.78 2.27 2.76
N GLY A 264 22.12 3.42 2.96
CA GLY A 264 22.47 4.69 2.32
C GLY A 264 21.98 4.82 0.87
N TRP A 265 21.10 3.93 0.43
CA TRP A 265 20.38 3.97 -0.84
C TRP A 265 18.89 4.23 -0.60
N LEU A 266 18.29 4.93 -1.53
CA LEU A 266 16.85 5.01 -1.73
C LEU A 266 16.45 3.93 -2.73
N TYR A 267 15.47 3.11 -2.36
CA TYR A 267 14.89 2.06 -3.21
C TYR A 267 13.46 2.42 -3.59
N PHE A 268 13.01 1.93 -4.75
CA PHE A 268 11.64 2.02 -5.20
C PHE A 268 11.21 0.66 -5.77
N LEU A 269 10.09 0.12 -5.29
CA LEU A 269 9.68 -1.26 -5.53
C LEU A 269 8.24 -1.34 -6.02
N GLY A 270 7.97 -2.14 -7.04
CA GLY A 270 6.65 -2.51 -7.48
C GLY A 270 5.72 -1.35 -7.82
N GLY A 271 4.44 -1.52 -7.57
CA GLY A 271 3.39 -0.55 -7.91
C GLY A 271 2.59 -0.96 -9.15
N GLU A 272 1.83 0.00 -9.70
CA GLU A 272 0.90 -0.25 -10.81
C GLU A 272 0.73 1.00 -11.70
N LYS A 273 0.33 0.80 -12.95
CA LYS A 273 -0.05 1.87 -13.89
C LYS A 273 -1.53 1.83 -14.29
N GLY A 274 -2.20 0.73 -14.00
CA GLY A 274 -3.61 0.49 -14.31
C GLY A 274 -4.09 -0.80 -13.65
N PHE A 275 -5.32 -1.23 -13.99
CA PHE A 275 -5.94 -2.46 -13.47
C PHE A 275 -6.55 -3.30 -14.60
N THR A 276 -6.09 -3.12 -15.83
CA THR A 276 -6.70 -3.75 -17.00
C THR A 276 -5.97 -5.00 -17.49
N GLY A 277 -4.77 -5.28 -16.98
CA GLY A 277 -4.00 -6.44 -17.38
C GLY A 277 -2.80 -6.73 -16.49
N GLU A 278 -2.21 -7.91 -16.67
CA GLU A 278 -1.02 -8.34 -15.93
C GLU A 278 0.18 -7.40 -16.14
N ASP A 279 0.30 -6.80 -17.33
CA ASP A 279 1.36 -5.84 -17.66
C ASP A 279 1.22 -4.48 -16.95
N ASP A 280 0.12 -4.28 -16.21
CA ASP A 280 -0.12 -3.05 -15.46
C ASP A 280 0.51 -3.08 -14.06
N TYR A 281 1.01 -4.22 -13.60
CA TYR A 281 1.59 -4.40 -12.28
C TYR A 281 3.08 -4.67 -12.34
N PHE A 282 3.79 -4.24 -11.29
CA PHE A 282 5.24 -4.31 -11.23
C PHE A 282 5.73 -5.10 -10.01
N ASN A 283 6.90 -5.72 -10.18
CA ASN A 283 7.68 -6.37 -9.13
C ASN A 283 9.18 -6.08 -9.27
N ASP A 284 9.52 -5.07 -10.05
CA ASP A 284 10.88 -4.59 -10.22
C ASP A 284 11.36 -3.81 -8.98
N VAL A 285 12.66 -3.77 -8.80
CA VAL A 285 13.32 -3.03 -7.73
C VAL A 285 14.38 -2.12 -8.31
N TRP A 286 14.25 -0.84 -8.03
CA TRP A 286 15.17 0.20 -8.44
C TRP A 286 15.84 0.84 -7.24
N ARG A 287 17.04 1.38 -7.41
CA ARG A 287 17.71 2.13 -6.34
C ARG A 287 18.51 3.31 -6.87
N THR A 288 18.75 4.27 -5.98
CA THR A 288 19.54 5.47 -6.25
C THR A 288 20.29 5.94 -5.02
N LYS A 289 21.38 6.70 -5.25
CA LYS A 289 22.05 7.45 -4.18
C LYS A 289 21.73 8.94 -4.17
N ASP A 290 21.21 9.46 -5.26
CA ASP A 290 21.06 10.91 -5.48
C ASP A 290 19.64 11.32 -5.91
N GLY A 291 18.76 10.34 -6.21
CA GLY A 291 17.41 10.56 -6.75
C GLY A 291 17.38 10.89 -8.24
N MET A 292 18.53 11.02 -8.88
CA MET A 292 18.65 11.38 -10.32
C MET A 292 19.06 10.19 -11.16
N THR A 293 20.06 9.46 -10.68
CA THR A 293 20.60 8.28 -11.38
C THR A 293 20.09 7.03 -10.71
N TRP A 294 19.34 6.23 -11.45
CA TRP A 294 18.72 5.00 -10.96
C TRP A 294 19.34 3.78 -11.61
N GLU A 295 19.50 2.72 -10.85
CA GLU A 295 19.89 1.41 -11.34
C GLU A 295 18.83 0.37 -10.97
N GLU A 296 18.50 -0.49 -11.90
CA GLU A 296 17.65 -1.63 -11.64
C GLU A 296 18.43 -2.67 -10.84
N VAL A 297 17.83 -3.17 -9.78
CA VAL A 297 18.43 -4.13 -8.86
C VAL A 297 18.02 -5.55 -9.21
N THR A 298 16.75 -5.72 -9.61
CA THR A 298 16.22 -6.99 -10.16
C THR A 298 16.59 -7.11 -11.64
N GLY A 299 16.69 -8.35 -12.11
CA GLY A 299 16.77 -8.60 -13.55
C GLY A 299 15.38 -8.56 -14.22
N PRO A 300 15.30 -8.93 -15.50
CA PRO A 300 14.06 -8.88 -16.28
C PRO A 300 12.92 -9.78 -15.73
N GLU A 301 13.23 -10.72 -14.86
CA GLU A 301 12.23 -11.58 -14.21
C GLU A 301 11.62 -10.93 -12.94
N GLY A 302 12.07 -9.74 -12.56
CA GLY A 302 11.64 -9.04 -11.36
C GLY A 302 12.11 -9.68 -10.06
N ALA A 303 11.41 -9.39 -8.95
CA ALA A 303 11.80 -9.77 -7.58
C ALA A 303 11.42 -11.21 -7.17
N GLY A 304 10.86 -12.02 -8.05
CA GLY A 304 10.45 -13.40 -7.77
C GLY A 304 9.06 -13.52 -7.12
N TRP A 305 8.54 -12.47 -6.47
CA TRP A 305 7.13 -12.39 -6.09
C TRP A 305 6.27 -11.89 -7.25
N SER A 306 4.98 -12.26 -7.28
CA SER A 306 4.09 -11.85 -8.38
C SER A 306 3.93 -10.33 -8.43
N PRO A 307 3.93 -9.69 -9.62
CA PRO A 307 3.56 -8.29 -9.75
C PRO A 307 2.20 -8.02 -9.09
N ARG A 308 2.12 -6.97 -8.26
CA ARG A 308 0.93 -6.72 -7.46
C ARG A 308 0.85 -5.27 -6.97
N PRO A 309 -0.33 -4.63 -7.04
CA PRO A 309 -0.58 -3.33 -6.41
C PRO A 309 -0.97 -3.49 -4.93
N GLY A 310 -0.94 -2.38 -4.18
CA GLY A 310 -1.40 -2.32 -2.80
C GLY A 310 -0.56 -3.12 -1.80
N HIS A 311 0.59 -3.67 -2.23
CA HIS A 311 1.56 -4.29 -1.33
C HIS A 311 2.29 -3.26 -0.49
N LYS A 312 2.84 -3.70 0.63
CA LYS A 312 3.71 -2.88 1.47
C LYS A 312 5.04 -3.58 1.73
N CYS A 313 6.07 -2.76 1.88
CA CYS A 313 7.41 -3.23 2.24
C CYS A 313 7.99 -2.36 3.36
N SER A 314 8.83 -2.96 4.19
CA SER A 314 9.59 -2.26 5.22
C SER A 314 11.00 -2.85 5.35
N VAL A 315 11.86 -2.19 6.13
CA VAL A 315 13.22 -2.66 6.37
C VAL A 315 13.41 -2.96 7.84
N VAL A 316 13.60 -4.23 8.18
CA VAL A 316 13.87 -4.68 9.55
C VAL A 316 15.09 -5.59 9.59
N ALA A 317 15.92 -5.48 10.62
CA ALA A 317 17.14 -6.29 10.79
C ALA A 317 17.99 -6.38 9.50
N ASN A 318 18.10 -5.26 8.78
CA ASN A 318 18.84 -5.13 7.52
C ASN A 318 18.29 -5.98 6.35
N HIS A 319 17.02 -6.36 6.39
CA HIS A 319 16.33 -7.01 5.28
C HIS A 319 15.15 -6.16 4.83
N PHE A 320 14.85 -6.20 3.55
CA PHE A 320 13.54 -5.86 3.03
C PHE A 320 12.57 -6.97 3.40
N VAL A 321 11.37 -6.60 3.79
CA VAL A 321 10.25 -7.51 4.03
C VAL A 321 9.05 -6.94 3.28
N CYS A 322 8.52 -7.69 2.32
CA CYS A 322 7.37 -7.29 1.50
C CYS A 322 6.22 -8.28 1.66
N MET A 323 5.00 -7.78 1.70
CA MET A 323 3.79 -8.59 1.85
C MET A 323 2.53 -7.88 1.35
N GLY A 324 1.44 -8.61 1.26
CA GLY A 324 0.14 -8.09 0.88
C GLY A 324 0.02 -7.70 -0.58
N GLY A 325 -0.97 -6.89 -0.89
CA GLY A 325 -1.34 -6.55 -2.25
C GLY A 325 -2.36 -7.53 -2.84
N PHE A 326 -2.77 -7.32 -4.07
CA PHE A 326 -3.62 -8.25 -4.79
C PHE A 326 -3.00 -8.64 -6.14
N ALA A 327 -3.33 -9.84 -6.65
CA ALA A 327 -2.83 -10.29 -7.94
C ALA A 327 -3.69 -9.72 -9.08
N ALA A 328 -3.10 -9.65 -10.28
CA ALA A 328 -3.85 -9.34 -11.48
C ALA A 328 -5.02 -10.33 -11.61
N LEU A 329 -6.22 -9.81 -11.56
CA LEU A 329 -7.41 -10.62 -11.80
C LEU A 329 -7.52 -10.84 -13.31
N ASP A 330 -7.34 -12.08 -13.76
CA ASP A 330 -8.00 -12.48 -15.00
C ASP A 330 -9.50 -12.27 -14.74
N PRO A 331 -10.21 -11.42 -15.51
CA PRO A 331 -11.57 -11.02 -15.21
C PRO A 331 -12.58 -12.18 -15.19
N PHE A 332 -12.12 -13.43 -15.41
CA PHE A 332 -12.97 -14.61 -15.40
C PHE A 332 -12.33 -15.78 -14.64
N PRO A 333 -13.09 -16.44 -13.74
CA PRO A 333 -12.62 -17.65 -13.07
C PRO A 333 -12.11 -18.69 -14.09
N PRO A 334 -10.98 -19.40 -13.82
CA PRO A 334 -10.69 -20.10 -12.57
C PRO A 334 -9.36 -19.77 -11.87
N ASN A 335 -8.75 -18.62 -12.13
CA ASN A 335 -7.37 -18.36 -11.68
C ASN A 335 -7.25 -17.53 -10.40
N PHE A 336 -8.16 -17.69 -9.45
CA PHE A 336 -8.10 -16.99 -8.15
C PHE A 336 -7.06 -17.54 -7.16
N ASP A 337 -6.29 -18.55 -7.54
CA ASP A 337 -5.25 -19.20 -6.71
C ASP A 337 -4.01 -18.31 -6.46
N THR A 338 -4.01 -17.07 -6.91
CA THR A 338 -2.82 -16.21 -6.87
C THR A 338 -2.89 -15.04 -5.91
N ASN A 339 -3.86 -15.00 -5.01
CA ASN A 339 -3.92 -13.95 -4.01
C ASN A 339 -2.74 -14.06 -3.05
N PRO A 340 -1.88 -13.05 -3.02
CA PRO A 340 -0.62 -13.17 -2.33
C PRO A 340 -0.78 -13.04 -0.81
N SER A 341 -0.78 -14.18 -0.17
CA SER A 341 -0.65 -14.29 1.27
C SER A 341 0.79 -14.36 1.74
N ASP A 342 1.73 -14.34 0.81
CA ASP A 342 3.13 -14.64 1.01
C ASP A 342 3.92 -13.45 1.57
N ILE A 343 4.93 -13.77 2.38
CA ILE A 343 5.91 -12.82 2.89
C ILE A 343 7.25 -13.11 2.23
N TRP A 344 7.81 -12.09 1.61
CA TRP A 344 9.08 -12.15 0.92
C TRP A 344 10.13 -11.29 1.61
N ILE A 345 11.35 -11.80 1.67
CA ILE A 345 12.48 -11.08 2.23
C ILE A 345 13.64 -10.99 1.24
N SER A 346 14.43 -9.92 1.37
CA SER A 346 15.67 -9.76 0.64
C SER A 346 16.71 -8.99 1.46
N LYS A 347 17.99 -9.36 1.33
CA LYS A 347 19.11 -8.60 1.90
C LYS A 347 19.56 -7.47 0.97
N ASP A 348 19.43 -7.64 -0.31
CA ASP A 348 20.08 -6.81 -1.34
C ASP A 348 19.05 -6.15 -2.29
N GLY A 349 17.79 -6.59 -2.27
CA GLY A 349 16.74 -6.17 -3.19
C GLY A 349 16.74 -6.93 -4.52
N ALA A 350 17.78 -7.72 -4.80
CA ALA A 350 17.91 -8.51 -6.03
C ALA A 350 17.44 -9.95 -5.84
N ASN A 351 17.83 -10.55 -4.72
CA ASN A 351 17.56 -11.94 -4.42
C ASN A 351 16.48 -12.01 -3.33
N TRP A 352 15.35 -12.60 -3.65
CA TRP A 352 14.20 -12.68 -2.78
C TRP A 352 13.86 -14.12 -2.40
N GLU A 353 13.40 -14.31 -1.19
CA GLU A 353 13.02 -15.60 -0.62
C GLU A 353 11.65 -15.48 0.04
N LYS A 354 10.73 -16.40 -0.28
CA LYS A 354 9.48 -16.55 0.45
C LYS A 354 9.76 -17.23 1.78
N VAL A 355 9.37 -16.60 2.90
CA VAL A 355 9.68 -17.11 4.23
C VAL A 355 8.48 -17.66 4.98
N SER A 356 7.29 -17.15 4.74
CA SER A 356 6.07 -17.61 5.37
C SER A 356 4.84 -17.06 4.64
N ASP A 357 3.68 -17.43 5.12
CA ASP A 357 2.42 -16.76 4.80
C ASP A 357 2.03 -15.76 5.89
N SER A 358 1.20 -14.78 5.54
CA SER A 358 0.68 -13.76 6.44
C SER A 358 -0.27 -14.37 7.48
N PRO A 359 -0.37 -13.82 8.70
CA PRO A 359 -1.16 -14.40 9.78
C PRO A 359 -2.67 -14.36 9.53
N TRP A 360 -3.14 -13.34 8.81
CA TRP A 360 -4.56 -13.18 8.47
C TRP A 360 -5.12 -14.22 7.50
N ASN A 361 -4.27 -15.17 7.05
CA ASN A 361 -4.69 -16.30 6.23
C ASN A 361 -5.12 -17.53 7.03
N ASN A 362 -4.86 -17.55 8.32
CA ASN A 362 -5.04 -18.72 9.16
C ASN A 362 -6.39 -18.76 9.90
N ASP A 363 -7.29 -17.83 9.61
CA ASP A 363 -8.64 -17.89 10.16
C ASP A 363 -9.43 -18.98 9.44
N PRO A 364 -9.76 -20.10 10.12
CA PRO A 364 -10.50 -21.20 9.51
C PRO A 364 -11.95 -20.83 9.15
N SER A 365 -12.46 -19.70 9.63
CA SER A 365 -13.77 -19.17 9.22
C SER A 365 -13.73 -18.57 7.81
N TYR A 366 -12.53 -18.35 7.26
CA TYR A 366 -12.25 -17.72 5.99
C TYR A 366 -11.50 -18.66 5.01
N SER A 367 -11.54 -19.97 5.21
CA SER A 367 -10.62 -20.90 4.57
C SER A 367 -10.82 -21.14 3.08
N ASP A 368 -11.89 -20.63 2.48
CA ASP A 368 -12.19 -20.92 1.08
C ASP A 368 -12.65 -19.68 0.34
N CYS A 369 -12.06 -19.42 -0.84
CA CYS A 369 -12.68 -18.54 -1.82
C CYS A 369 -14.06 -19.09 -2.12
N ILE A 370 -15.12 -18.45 -1.67
CA ILE A 370 -16.48 -18.88 -1.93
C ILE A 370 -16.81 -18.54 -3.37
N PHE A 371 -16.79 -19.55 -4.23
CA PHE A 371 -17.28 -19.45 -5.59
C PHE A 371 -18.81 -19.61 -5.57
N ALA A 372 -19.53 -18.54 -5.77
CA ALA A 372 -20.93 -18.65 -6.13
C ALA A 372 -21.05 -18.95 -7.62
N THR A 373 -21.90 -19.92 -7.97
CA THR A 373 -22.24 -20.18 -9.37
C THR A 373 -23.20 -19.12 -9.89
N PRO A 374 -23.08 -18.68 -11.16
CA PRO A 374 -24.06 -17.75 -11.73
C PRO A 374 -25.50 -18.26 -11.56
N PRO A 375 -26.48 -17.41 -11.15
CA PRO A 375 -26.41 -15.95 -11.12
C PRO A 375 -25.86 -15.33 -9.82
N GLU A 376 -25.38 -16.10 -8.89
CA GLU A 376 -24.83 -15.63 -7.63
C GLU A 376 -23.33 -15.35 -7.83
N LEU A 377 -22.99 -14.11 -8.05
CA LEU A 377 -21.61 -13.63 -7.98
C LEU A 377 -21.44 -13.04 -6.58
N PRO A 378 -20.49 -13.39 -5.81
CA PRO A 378 -19.08 -13.13 -6.02
C PRO A 378 -18.12 -14.15 -5.42
N ILE A 379 -16.91 -13.88 -5.69
CA ILE A 379 -15.75 -14.53 -5.16
C ILE A 379 -15.20 -13.67 -4.05
N ILE A 380 -15.18 -14.21 -2.86
CA ILE A 380 -14.50 -13.58 -1.72
C ILE A 380 -13.29 -14.45 -1.44
N CYS A 381 -12.11 -13.90 -1.68
CA CYS A 381 -10.86 -14.54 -1.33
C CYS A 381 -10.29 -13.88 -0.08
N ASP A 382 -10.31 -14.58 1.02
CA ASP A 382 -9.96 -14.08 2.36
C ASP A 382 -8.45 -13.88 2.59
N HIS A 383 -7.65 -14.25 1.62
CA HIS A 383 -6.19 -14.21 1.72
C HIS A 383 -5.58 -12.90 1.25
N VAL A 384 -6.37 -12.01 0.68
CA VAL A 384 -5.93 -10.70 0.20
C VAL A 384 -5.93 -9.71 1.34
N ARG A 385 -4.85 -8.95 1.45
CA ARG A 385 -4.85 -7.70 2.21
C ARG A 385 -4.05 -6.67 1.42
N TYR A 386 -4.68 -5.57 1.07
CA TYR A 386 -4.08 -4.47 0.34
C TYR A 386 -4.47 -3.13 0.97
N ASP A 387 -3.83 -2.05 0.58
CA ASP A 387 -4.08 -0.70 1.09
C ASP A 387 -4.04 -0.60 2.64
N PHE A 388 -3.36 -1.56 3.28
CA PHE A 388 -2.96 -1.49 4.69
C PHE A 388 -1.70 -0.63 4.82
N ASP A 389 -1.30 -0.28 6.03
CA ASP A 389 0.02 0.32 6.20
C ASP A 389 0.95 -0.55 7.03
N MET A 390 2.25 -0.32 6.84
CA MET A 390 3.30 -1.13 7.44
C MET A 390 4.52 -0.28 7.77
N LEU A 391 4.97 -0.33 9.01
CA LEU A 391 6.17 0.36 9.44
C LEU A 391 7.09 -0.53 10.28
N THR A 392 8.36 -0.18 10.33
CA THR A 392 9.33 -0.78 11.26
C THR A 392 9.51 0.12 12.47
N VAL A 393 9.23 -0.43 13.65
CA VAL A 393 9.59 0.18 14.94
C VAL A 393 10.99 -0.27 15.31
N SER A 394 11.87 0.68 15.54
CA SER A 394 13.32 0.42 15.73
C SER A 394 13.66 -0.36 16.99
N GLY A 395 12.69 -0.52 17.90
CA GLY A 395 12.90 -1.20 19.18
C GLY A 395 13.45 -0.26 20.26
N GLY A 396 13.64 -0.79 21.44
CA GLY A 396 14.19 -0.06 22.60
C GLY A 396 13.17 0.22 23.70
N LYS A 397 11.91 0.47 23.39
CA LYS A 397 10.84 0.60 24.39
C LYS A 397 10.54 -0.79 24.98
N GLY A 398 10.63 -0.93 26.29
CA GLY A 398 10.37 -2.22 26.96
C GLY A 398 11.36 -3.35 26.62
N GLY A 399 12.49 -3.04 25.94
CA GLY A 399 13.44 -4.07 25.50
C GLY A 399 13.05 -4.76 24.19
N MET A 400 12.01 -4.26 23.47
CA MET A 400 11.57 -4.80 22.20
C MET A 400 12.71 -4.77 21.18
N LYS A 401 12.84 -5.85 20.41
CA LYS A 401 13.70 -5.91 19.24
C LYS A 401 13.03 -5.19 18.06
N PRO A 402 13.81 -4.74 17.05
CA PRO A 402 13.21 -4.16 15.85
C PRO A 402 12.15 -5.08 15.25
N SER A 403 10.95 -4.54 15.03
CA SER A 403 9.76 -5.29 14.64
C SER A 403 8.97 -4.53 13.58
N ILE A 404 8.24 -5.25 12.76
CA ILE A 404 7.29 -4.68 11.81
C ILE A 404 5.91 -4.67 12.46
N PHE A 405 5.19 -3.57 12.25
CA PHE A 405 3.78 -3.46 12.58
C PHE A 405 2.97 -3.24 11.31
N THR A 406 1.78 -3.84 11.25
CA THR A 406 0.80 -3.62 10.18
C THR A 406 -0.51 -3.10 10.76
N PHE A 407 -1.21 -2.27 10.00
CA PHE A 407 -2.40 -1.54 10.43
C PHE A 407 -3.49 -1.62 9.38
N GLY A 408 -4.66 -2.13 9.75
CA GLY A 408 -5.85 -2.12 8.94
C GLY A 408 -5.69 -2.73 7.55
N GLY A 409 -6.41 -2.16 6.60
CA GLY A 409 -6.36 -2.55 5.19
C GLY A 409 -7.65 -3.15 4.68
N ASP A 410 -7.70 -3.30 3.38
CA ASP A 410 -8.84 -3.81 2.65
C ASP A 410 -8.62 -5.28 2.30
N ARG A 411 -9.66 -6.09 2.44
CA ARG A 411 -9.71 -7.50 2.07
C ARG A 411 -10.77 -7.77 1.01
N GLU A 412 -11.36 -6.74 0.45
CA GLU A 412 -12.40 -6.86 -0.56
C GLU A 412 -11.82 -6.94 -1.96
N ILE A 413 -12.51 -7.68 -2.81
CA ILE A 413 -12.39 -7.55 -4.25
C ILE A 413 -13.43 -6.52 -4.70
N PHE A 414 -13.02 -5.51 -5.41
CA PHE A 414 -13.70 -4.30 -5.93
C PHE A 414 -15.17 -4.41 -6.41
N VAL A 415 -15.92 -5.43 -6.04
CA VAL A 415 -17.32 -5.60 -6.42
C VAL A 415 -18.18 -5.55 -5.18
N PRO A 416 -18.85 -4.43 -4.89
CA PRO A 416 -19.81 -4.37 -3.80
C PRO A 416 -20.98 -5.28 -4.10
N ILE A 417 -21.19 -6.27 -3.24
CA ILE A 417 -22.31 -7.18 -3.34
C ILE A 417 -23.25 -6.88 -2.19
N PRO A 418 -24.52 -6.62 -2.48
CA PRO A 418 -25.51 -6.43 -1.42
C PRO A 418 -25.58 -7.66 -0.51
N GLY A 419 -25.36 -7.46 0.78
CA GLY A 419 -25.43 -8.50 1.80
C GLY A 419 -24.10 -9.12 2.21
N ASN A 420 -22.98 -8.75 1.57
CA ASN A 420 -21.66 -9.04 2.09
C ASN A 420 -21.25 -7.94 3.07
N GLU A 421 -20.78 -8.35 4.23
CA GLU A 421 -20.11 -7.44 5.13
C GLU A 421 -18.78 -7.04 4.47
N PHE A 422 -18.53 -5.74 4.37
CA PHE A 422 -17.26 -5.23 3.86
C PHE A 422 -16.15 -5.68 4.79
N ARG A 423 -15.17 -6.37 4.25
CA ARG A 423 -14.02 -6.86 5.01
C ARG A 423 -12.91 -5.84 4.96
N ILE A 424 -13.01 -4.92 5.86
CA ILE A 424 -12.00 -3.91 6.09
C ILE A 424 -11.58 -3.99 7.55
N GLU A 425 -10.33 -3.75 7.82
CA GLU A 425 -9.74 -4.07 9.11
C GLU A 425 -9.33 -2.82 9.90
N ASN A 426 -9.31 -2.94 11.23
CA ASN A 426 -8.65 -2.01 12.14
C ASN A 426 -7.78 -2.74 13.17
N ASP A 427 -7.32 -3.91 12.78
CA ASP A 427 -6.38 -4.71 13.56
C ASP A 427 -4.97 -4.13 13.53
N VAL A 428 -4.19 -4.55 14.50
CA VAL A 428 -2.76 -4.29 14.56
C VAL A 428 -2.03 -5.59 14.79
N TRP A 429 -1.08 -5.90 13.91
CA TRP A 429 -0.21 -7.07 14.03
C TRP A 429 1.25 -6.66 14.18
N ARG A 430 2.00 -7.45 14.89
CA ARG A 430 3.44 -7.28 15.06
C ARG A 430 4.18 -8.52 14.57
N TYR A 431 5.16 -8.32 13.70
CA TYR A 431 6.11 -9.33 13.23
C TYR A 431 7.46 -9.09 13.90
N SER A 432 7.85 -9.96 14.80
CA SER A 432 9.02 -9.79 15.67
C SER A 432 9.82 -11.07 15.81
N PRO A 433 11.13 -10.98 16.16
CA PRO A 433 11.91 -12.16 16.52
C PRO A 433 11.30 -12.90 17.70
N ARG A 434 11.24 -14.22 17.60
CA ARG A 434 10.87 -15.09 18.73
C ARG A 434 11.73 -14.81 19.95
N GLU A 435 11.11 -14.85 21.12
CA GLU A 435 11.79 -14.65 22.41
C GLU A 435 12.76 -15.76 22.76
#